data_22947c8389627a81ec2285b5e01e603f
#
_entry.id   22947c8389627a81ec2285b5e01e603f
#
_cell.length_a   1.000
_cell.length_b   1.000
_cell.length_c   1.000
_cell.angle_alpha   90.00
_cell.angle_beta   90.00
_cell.angle_gamma   90.00
#
_symmetry.space_group_name_H-M   'P 1'
#
loop_
_entity.id
_entity.type
_entity.pdbx_description
1 polymer ?
#
loop_
_entity_poly.entity_id
_entity_poly.type
_entity_poly.pdbx_seq_one_letter_code
_entity_poly.pdbx_strand_id
1 'polypeptide(L)'
;MNTFEKIYEQVKKIPYGKVATYGQIAAMAGNPRWSQIVGYALHVNPDPKNIKCYRVVNRFGELSDNFAFGGKSAQEQLLESEGITVEDGKVDLKIYGAFL
;
A
#
# COMPACT_ATOMS: atom_id res chain seq x y z
N MET A 1 9.83 4.31 -18.42
CA MET A 1 9.08 3.45 -17.48
C MET A 1 7.64 3.30 -17.94
N ASN A 2 7.10 2.09 -17.85
CA ASN A 2 5.67 1.88 -18.05
C ASN A 2 4.89 2.24 -16.77
N THR A 3 3.56 2.20 -16.85
CA THR A 3 2.69 2.59 -15.73
C THR A 3 2.95 1.77 -14.47
N PHE A 4 3.09 0.46 -14.62
CA PHE A 4 3.35 -0.42 -13.47
C PHE A 4 4.69 -0.10 -12.81
N GLU A 5 5.73 0.12 -13.59
CA GLU A 5 7.04 0.49 -13.05
C GLU A 5 7.00 1.81 -12.29
N LYS A 6 6.26 2.80 -12.81
CA LYS A 6 6.06 4.07 -12.12
C LYS A 6 5.38 3.87 -10.77
N ILE A 7 4.38 2.99 -10.72
CA ILE A 7 3.66 2.65 -9.48
C ILE A 7 4.61 1.99 -8.49
N TYR A 8 5.36 0.97 -8.93
CA TYR A 8 6.27 0.25 -8.05
C TYR A 8 7.36 1.16 -7.48
N GLU A 9 7.87 2.09 -8.26
CA GLU A 9 8.86 3.05 -7.77
C GLU A 9 8.31 3.91 -6.63
N GLN A 10 7.02 4.28 -6.69
CA GLN A 10 6.42 5.06 -5.61
C GLN A 10 6.17 4.21 -4.37
N VAL A 11 5.75 2.97 -4.52
CA VAL A 11 5.54 2.06 -3.38
C VAL A 11 6.86 1.85 -2.63
N LYS A 12 7.98 1.73 -3.34
CA LYS A 12 9.31 1.59 -2.72
C LYS A 12 9.69 2.77 -1.83
N LYS A 13 9.08 3.94 -2.03
CA LYS A 13 9.37 5.14 -1.25
C LYS A 13 8.64 5.20 0.07
N ILE A 14 7.65 4.31 0.30
CA ILE A 14 6.91 4.30 1.57
C ILE A 14 7.87 3.84 2.67
N PRO A 15 8.10 4.66 3.71
CA PRO A 15 9.04 4.30 4.77
C PRO A 15 8.54 3.13 5.61
N TYR A 16 9.47 2.41 6.22
CA TYR A 16 9.18 1.41 7.25
C TYR A 16 8.34 2.06 8.36
N GLY A 17 7.30 1.36 8.82
CA GLY A 17 6.42 1.86 9.86
C GLY A 17 5.39 2.87 9.38
N LYS A 18 5.23 3.05 8.08
CA LYS A 18 4.26 3.98 7.48
C LYS A 18 3.45 3.29 6.39
N VAL A 19 2.32 3.89 6.06
CA VAL A 19 1.46 3.42 4.96
C VAL A 19 1.12 4.59 4.03
N ALA A 20 0.72 4.27 2.81
CA ALA A 20 0.19 5.23 1.85
C ALA A 20 -1.12 4.70 1.30
N THR A 21 -1.92 5.58 0.70
CA THR A 21 -3.18 5.17 0.08
C THR A 21 -2.99 4.90 -1.41
N TYR A 22 -3.91 4.12 -1.99
CA TYR A 22 -3.91 3.89 -3.44
C TYR A 22 -3.92 5.20 -4.22
N GLY A 23 -4.71 6.19 -3.75
CA GLY A 23 -4.78 7.50 -4.42
C GLY A 23 -3.49 8.27 -4.35
N GLN A 24 -2.78 8.21 -3.21
CA GLN A 24 -1.47 8.87 -3.07
C GLN A 24 -0.45 8.27 -4.03
N ILE A 25 -0.39 6.94 -4.08
CA ILE A 25 0.53 6.25 -4.99
C ILE A 25 0.18 6.57 -6.45
N ALA A 26 -1.11 6.58 -6.79
CA ALA A 26 -1.56 6.93 -8.13
C ALA A 26 -1.11 8.34 -8.53
N ALA A 27 -1.36 9.31 -7.66
CA ALA A 27 -0.97 10.71 -7.91
C ALA A 27 0.55 10.85 -8.07
N MET A 28 1.31 10.20 -7.20
CA MET A 28 2.77 10.24 -7.24
C MET A 28 3.32 9.56 -8.51
N ALA A 29 2.63 8.55 -9.01
CA ALA A 29 3.01 7.85 -10.24
C ALA A 29 2.68 8.65 -11.50
N GLY A 30 1.86 9.71 -11.38
CA GLY A 30 1.57 10.63 -12.47
C GLY A 30 0.11 10.90 -12.76
N ASN A 31 -0.84 10.15 -12.17
CA ASN A 31 -2.26 10.36 -12.41
C ASN A 31 -3.10 9.86 -11.23
N PRO A 32 -3.78 10.78 -10.50
CA PRO A 32 -4.59 10.39 -9.34
C PRO A 32 -5.78 9.49 -9.68
N ARG A 33 -6.13 9.37 -10.97
CA ARG A 33 -7.20 8.48 -11.42
C ARG A 33 -6.76 7.02 -11.55
N TRP A 34 -5.48 6.73 -11.31
CA TRP A 34 -4.93 5.38 -11.45
C TRP A 34 -5.10 4.49 -10.23
N SER A 35 -5.97 4.82 -9.27
CA SER A 35 -6.13 4.03 -8.04
C SER A 35 -6.44 2.56 -8.32
N GLN A 36 -7.31 2.26 -9.29
CA GLN A 36 -7.62 0.88 -9.65
C GLN A 36 -6.42 0.19 -10.29
N ILE A 37 -5.67 0.91 -11.12
CA ILE A 37 -4.45 0.37 -11.75
C ILE A 37 -3.42 0.06 -10.67
N VAL A 38 -3.30 0.93 -9.66
CA VAL A 38 -2.41 0.68 -8.51
C VAL A 38 -2.81 -0.62 -7.81
N GLY A 39 -4.11 -0.80 -7.54
CA GLY A 39 -4.60 -2.03 -6.93
C GLY A 39 -4.23 -3.27 -7.72
N TYR A 40 -4.42 -3.23 -9.03
CA TYR A 40 -4.07 -4.35 -9.90
C TYR A 40 -2.54 -4.59 -9.93
N ALA A 41 -1.76 -3.52 -10.06
CA ALA A 41 -0.30 -3.62 -10.09
C ALA A 41 0.24 -4.28 -8.81
N LEU A 42 -0.34 -3.93 -7.66
CA LEU A 42 0.06 -4.52 -6.38
C LEU A 42 -0.40 -5.97 -6.25
N HIS A 43 -1.54 -6.31 -6.85
CA HIS A 43 -2.03 -7.69 -6.83
C HIS A 43 -1.08 -8.62 -7.60
N VAL A 44 -0.51 -8.16 -8.70
CA VAL A 44 0.44 -8.93 -9.53
C VAL A 44 1.89 -8.62 -9.22
N ASN A 45 2.16 -8.03 -8.06
CA ASN A 45 3.49 -7.59 -7.63
C ASN A 45 4.57 -8.63 -7.98
N PRO A 46 5.53 -8.30 -8.84
CA PRO A 46 6.55 -9.26 -9.29
C PRO A 46 7.72 -9.41 -8.31
N ASP A 47 7.79 -8.56 -7.29
CA ASP A 47 8.93 -8.53 -6.37
C ASP A 47 8.49 -8.09 -4.98
N PRO A 48 7.70 -8.92 -4.26
CA PRO A 48 7.16 -8.54 -2.97
C PRO A 48 8.23 -8.31 -1.90
N LYS A 49 9.43 -8.80 -2.10
CA LYS A 49 10.54 -8.59 -1.18
C LYS A 49 10.98 -7.13 -1.17
N ASN A 50 10.99 -6.47 -2.33
CA ASN A 50 11.45 -5.09 -2.48
C ASN A 50 10.30 -4.10 -2.66
N ILE A 51 9.16 -4.55 -3.17
CA ILE A 51 7.96 -3.74 -3.34
C ILE A 51 6.99 -4.12 -2.23
N LYS A 52 6.99 -3.36 -1.14
CA LYS A 52 6.22 -3.67 0.07
C LYS A 52 4.75 -3.28 -0.12
N CYS A 53 4.04 -4.02 -0.95
CA CYS A 53 2.65 -3.71 -1.31
C CYS A 53 1.70 -3.71 -0.10
N TYR A 54 2.05 -4.40 0.98
CA TYR A 54 1.24 -4.40 2.21
C TYR A 54 1.20 -3.02 2.90
N ARG A 55 2.08 -2.09 2.52
CA ARG A 55 2.07 -0.71 3.06
C ARG A 55 1.08 0.19 2.34
N VAL A 56 0.25 -0.35 1.45
CA VAL A 56 -0.75 0.43 0.72
C VAL A 56 -2.14 0.03 1.20
N VAL A 57 -2.93 1.03 1.58
CA VAL A 57 -4.28 0.86 2.11
C VAL A 57 -5.24 1.78 1.35
N ASN A 58 -6.54 1.65 1.58
CA ASN A 58 -7.48 2.55 0.93
C ASN A 58 -7.51 3.91 1.63
N ARG A 59 -8.29 4.85 1.11
CA ARG A 59 -8.38 6.23 1.63
C ARG A 59 -8.87 6.32 3.07
N PHE A 60 -9.49 5.27 3.59
CA PHE A 60 -9.96 5.19 4.97
C PHE A 60 -8.96 4.47 5.89
N GLY A 61 -7.85 4.01 5.35
CA GLY A 61 -6.86 3.23 6.10
C GLY A 61 -7.19 1.74 6.17
N GLU A 62 -8.20 1.29 5.43
CA GLU A 62 -8.64 -0.10 5.50
C GLU A 62 -7.71 -1.02 4.70
N LEU A 63 -7.49 -2.21 5.25
CA LEU A 63 -6.70 -3.25 4.60
C LEU A 63 -7.48 -3.86 3.44
N SER A 64 -6.77 -4.50 2.53
CA SER A 64 -7.39 -5.10 1.33
C SER A 64 -7.90 -6.51 1.61
N ASP A 65 -9.17 -6.76 1.28
CA ASP A 65 -9.73 -8.12 1.31
C ASP A 65 -9.04 -9.02 0.28
N ASN A 66 -8.45 -8.43 -0.75
CA ASN A 66 -7.82 -9.14 -1.87
C ASN A 66 -6.31 -9.06 -1.84
N PHE A 67 -5.70 -8.88 -0.66
CA PHE A 67 -4.25 -8.87 -0.56
C PHE A 67 -3.69 -10.19 -1.11
N ALA A 68 -2.89 -10.09 -2.18
CA ALA A 68 -2.46 -11.25 -2.98
C ALA A 68 -1.60 -12.26 -2.20
N PHE A 69 -0.98 -11.82 -1.11
CA PHE A 69 0.00 -12.63 -0.37
C PHE A 69 -0.56 -13.14 0.95
N GLY A 70 -1.82 -13.49 1.00
CA GLY A 70 -2.42 -14.14 2.16
C GLY A 70 -3.64 -13.43 2.76
N GLY A 71 -4.18 -12.44 2.06
CA GLY A 71 -5.39 -11.76 2.48
C GLY A 71 -5.17 -10.75 3.60
N LYS A 72 -6.26 -10.27 4.17
CA LYS A 72 -6.27 -9.22 5.19
C LYS A 72 -5.46 -9.56 6.43
N SER A 73 -5.56 -10.80 6.89
CA SER A 73 -4.82 -11.26 8.08
C SER A 73 -3.31 -11.21 7.87
N ALA A 74 -2.84 -11.62 6.71
CA ALA A 74 -1.40 -11.57 6.40
C ALA A 74 -0.93 -10.12 6.29
N GLN A 75 -1.72 -9.24 5.67
CA GLN A 75 -1.38 -7.82 5.58
C GLN A 75 -1.28 -7.19 6.97
N GLU A 76 -2.23 -7.51 7.85
CA GLU A 76 -2.22 -7.02 9.23
C GLU A 76 -0.96 -7.46 9.96
N GLN A 77 -0.58 -8.73 9.86
CA GLN A 77 0.61 -9.25 10.52
C GLN A 77 1.88 -8.53 10.04
N LEU A 78 1.98 -8.30 8.73
CA LEU A 78 3.13 -7.59 8.16
C LEU A 78 3.22 -6.15 8.65
N LEU A 79 2.09 -5.44 8.71
CA LEU A 79 2.04 -4.08 9.24
C LEU A 79 2.37 -4.04 10.71
N GLU A 80 1.83 -4.97 11.50
CA GLU A 80 2.12 -5.05 12.93
C GLU A 80 3.58 -5.35 13.21
N SER A 81 4.22 -6.12 12.34
CA SER A 81 5.66 -6.39 12.45
C SER A 81 6.51 -5.13 12.30
N GLU A 82 5.97 -4.08 11.69
CA GLU A 82 6.61 -2.78 11.55
C GLU A 82 6.20 -1.79 12.64
N GLY A 83 5.47 -2.24 13.66
CA GLY A 83 5.01 -1.38 14.74
C GLY A 83 3.75 -0.58 14.45
N ILE A 84 3.06 -0.91 13.35
CA ILE A 84 1.81 -0.23 12.99
C ILE A 84 0.66 -0.92 13.70
N THR A 85 -0.14 -0.15 14.44
CA THR A 85 -1.34 -0.68 15.10
C THR A 85 -2.47 -0.80 14.07
N VAL A 86 -3.08 -1.97 14.00
CA VAL A 86 -4.26 -2.22 13.15
C VAL A 86 -5.43 -2.55 14.06
N GLU A 87 -6.53 -1.80 13.94
CA GLU A 87 -7.74 -2.00 14.72
C GLU A 87 -8.94 -2.13 13.77
N ASP A 88 -9.69 -3.23 13.92
CA ASP A 88 -10.86 -3.50 13.08
C ASP A 88 -10.55 -3.42 11.58
N GLY A 89 -9.37 -3.91 11.19
CA GLY A 89 -8.94 -3.89 9.79
C GLY A 89 -8.56 -2.52 9.26
N LYS A 90 -8.28 -1.57 10.15
CA LYS A 90 -7.93 -0.19 9.79
C LYS A 90 -6.64 0.29 10.43
N VAL A 91 -5.92 1.12 9.69
CA VAL A 91 -4.74 1.85 10.15
C VAL A 91 -5.12 3.32 10.30
N ASP A 92 -4.70 3.95 11.39
CA ASP A 92 -4.92 5.39 11.59
C ASP A 92 -3.96 6.18 10.71
N LEU A 93 -4.49 6.77 9.64
CA LEU A 93 -3.69 7.53 8.68
C LEU A 93 -3.08 8.79 9.27
N LYS A 94 -3.65 9.33 10.34
CA LYS A 94 -3.09 10.51 11.01
C LYS A 94 -1.78 10.18 11.73
N ILE A 95 -1.66 8.93 12.17
CA ILE A 95 -0.46 8.46 12.88
C ILE A 95 0.55 7.86 11.91
N TYR A 96 0.08 6.98 11.01
CA TYR A 96 0.96 6.13 10.20
C TYR A 96 1.03 6.53 8.73
N GLY A 97 0.26 7.52 8.30
CA GLY A 97 0.27 7.95 6.90
C GLY A 97 1.59 8.56 6.48
N ALA A 98 2.18 8.07 5.38
CA ALA A 98 3.30 8.70 4.72
C ALA A 98 2.78 9.78 3.78
N PHE A 99 3.61 10.72 3.40
CA PHE A 99 3.32 11.73 2.38
C PHE A 99 2.11 12.64 2.72
N LEU A 100 1.84 12.84 3.98
CA LEU A 100 0.78 13.76 4.44
C LEU A 100 1.30 15.17 4.65
#